data_327a0e9e40cfe55f68d5c9fbaac7c295
#
_entry.id   327a0e9e40cfe55f68d5c9fbaac7c295
#
_cell.length_a   1.000
_cell.length_b   1.000
_cell.length_c   1.000
_cell.angle_alpha   90.00
_cell.angle_beta   90.00
_cell.angle_gamma   90.00
#
_symmetry.space_group_name_H-M   'P 1'
#
loop_
_entity.id
_entity.type
_entity.pdbx_description
1 polymer ?
#
loop_
_entity_poly.entity_id
_entity_poly.type
_entity_poly.pdbx_seq_one_letter_code
_entity_poly.pdbx_strand_id
1 'polypeptide(L)'
;MALNLAKAVLDCLKARPEEKLTARQIAEWIFGTYPTECQEKKSNSQGGYIKTDGDLVQQLVAEIGSRRPSLQKRHPELKTTEGRPRKYYYTEKSDVAEVAAAESTATSTTVSPDGKSLGEHAMYPLLSLYLWEEFRVYSKRIDEKRSSNKRGPNGNRWLYPDVIGMEDLGAEWHQEVRDCVNQYSDKRTKLWSFEAKLLINRSNVRECFFQAVSNSSWANFGYLVAAEIEGQDTLKELRMLFAAHGIGLIKLDADNPAESQVLIPARERDEIDWDMANRLATENRDFLDYVKLVKQFYQTGEARLADWDVPETTD
;
A
#
# COMPACT_ATOMS: atom_id res chain seq x y z
N MET A 1 32.09 -0.39 -28.92
CA MET A 1 30.99 0.61 -29.14
C MET A 1 30.53 1.13 -27.79
N ALA A 2 30.28 2.44 -27.68
CA ALA A 2 29.78 2.97 -26.39
C ALA A 2 28.42 2.35 -26.01
N LEU A 3 28.23 2.01 -24.75
CA LEU A 3 26.99 1.42 -24.21
C LEU A 3 25.82 2.38 -24.42
N ASN A 4 24.84 1.96 -25.23
CA ASN A 4 23.57 2.68 -25.34
C ASN A 4 22.62 2.21 -24.20
N LEU A 5 22.76 2.87 -23.03
CA LEU A 5 22.02 2.50 -21.83
C LEU A 5 20.49 2.52 -22.05
N ALA A 6 19.97 3.49 -22.81
CA ALA A 6 18.55 3.59 -23.09
C ALA A 6 18.01 2.36 -23.82
N LYS A 7 18.75 1.93 -24.86
CA LYS A 7 18.43 0.71 -25.60
C LYS A 7 18.55 -0.52 -24.72
N ALA A 8 19.64 -0.64 -23.96
CA ALA A 8 19.88 -1.80 -23.12
C ALA A 8 18.82 -1.99 -22.03
N VAL A 9 18.33 -0.89 -21.43
CA VAL A 9 17.20 -0.95 -20.48
C VAL A 9 15.91 -1.45 -21.16
N LEU A 10 15.60 -0.95 -22.35
CA LEU A 10 14.43 -1.39 -23.10
C LEU A 10 14.54 -2.86 -23.53
N ASP A 11 15.71 -3.28 -23.98
CA ASP A 11 15.95 -4.68 -24.38
C ASP A 11 15.77 -5.63 -23.19
N CYS A 12 16.26 -5.23 -22.01
CA CYS A 12 16.07 -5.98 -20.76
C CYS A 12 14.59 -6.15 -20.41
N LEU A 13 13.82 -5.06 -20.42
CA LEU A 13 12.42 -5.06 -20.02
C LEU A 13 11.50 -5.71 -21.06
N LYS A 14 11.77 -5.52 -22.36
CA LYS A 14 11.04 -6.17 -23.45
C LYS A 14 11.25 -7.67 -23.50
N ALA A 15 12.41 -8.17 -23.09
CA ALA A 15 12.68 -9.60 -22.99
C ALA A 15 11.85 -10.27 -21.86
N ARG A 16 11.29 -9.49 -20.94
CA ARG A 16 10.50 -9.94 -19.78
C ARG A 16 9.30 -9.04 -19.55
N PRO A 17 8.30 -9.05 -20.47
CA PRO A 17 7.10 -8.21 -20.33
C PRO A 17 6.41 -8.46 -19.00
N GLU A 18 5.91 -7.40 -18.37
CA GLU A 18 5.17 -7.43 -17.10
C GLU A 18 6.01 -7.83 -15.86
N GLU A 19 7.26 -8.29 -16.02
CA GLU A 19 8.14 -8.55 -14.89
C GLU A 19 8.67 -7.24 -14.29
N LYS A 20 8.53 -7.10 -12.97
CA LYS A 20 8.86 -5.88 -12.23
C LYS A 20 10.28 -5.97 -11.67
N LEU A 21 11.24 -5.33 -12.34
CA LEU A 21 12.66 -5.37 -12.03
C LEU A 21 13.11 -4.08 -11.33
N THR A 22 13.95 -4.21 -10.31
CA THR A 22 14.66 -3.07 -9.72
C THR A 22 15.73 -2.53 -10.67
N ALA A 23 16.15 -1.27 -10.48
CA ALA A 23 17.25 -0.70 -11.26
C ALA A 23 18.55 -1.52 -11.13
N ARG A 24 18.76 -2.19 -9.99
CA ARG A 24 19.91 -3.06 -9.75
C ARG A 24 19.84 -4.32 -10.61
N GLN A 25 18.72 -5.01 -10.62
CA GLN A 25 18.50 -6.21 -11.46
C GLN A 25 18.68 -5.90 -12.95
N ILE A 26 18.17 -4.73 -13.39
CA ILE A 26 18.38 -4.27 -14.77
C ILE A 26 19.86 -3.99 -15.04
N ALA A 27 20.57 -3.33 -14.13
CA ALA A 27 22.00 -3.04 -14.26
C ALA A 27 22.86 -4.31 -14.29
N GLU A 28 22.56 -5.30 -13.45
CA GLU A 28 23.22 -6.60 -13.43
C GLU A 28 22.98 -7.39 -14.72
N TRP A 29 21.74 -7.36 -15.24
CA TRP A 29 21.44 -7.96 -16.53
C TRP A 29 22.19 -7.28 -17.69
N ILE A 30 22.27 -5.93 -17.69
CA ILE A 30 23.02 -5.18 -18.70
C ILE A 30 24.50 -5.53 -18.62
N PHE A 31 25.06 -5.62 -17.43
CA PHE A 31 26.46 -6.00 -17.23
C PHE A 31 26.77 -7.40 -17.79
N GLY A 32 25.86 -8.36 -17.59
CA GLY A 32 26.01 -9.72 -18.11
C GLY A 32 25.79 -9.83 -19.63
N THR A 33 24.90 -8.99 -20.20
CA THR A 33 24.51 -9.06 -21.61
C THR A 33 25.42 -8.25 -22.54
N TYR A 34 25.97 -7.13 -22.04
CA TYR A 34 26.82 -6.19 -22.79
C TYR A 34 28.21 -6.02 -22.14
N PRO A 35 28.98 -7.14 -21.94
CA PRO A 35 30.22 -7.08 -21.18
C PRO A 35 31.30 -6.20 -21.84
N THR A 36 31.42 -6.22 -23.18
CA THR A 36 32.39 -5.43 -23.90
C THR A 36 32.14 -3.92 -23.75
N GLU A 37 30.91 -3.48 -23.95
CA GLU A 37 30.49 -2.10 -23.82
C GLU A 37 30.61 -1.60 -22.36
N CYS A 38 30.37 -2.48 -21.42
CA CYS A 38 30.56 -2.21 -20.00
C CYS A 38 32.02 -2.03 -19.63
N GLN A 39 32.92 -2.86 -20.18
CA GLN A 39 34.37 -2.70 -20.00
C GLN A 39 34.90 -1.43 -20.65
N GLU A 40 34.47 -1.09 -21.86
CA GLU A 40 34.80 0.19 -22.50
C GLU A 40 34.33 1.38 -21.64
N LYS A 41 33.12 1.31 -21.09
CA LYS A 41 32.57 2.35 -20.19
C LYS A 41 33.42 2.49 -18.92
N LYS A 42 33.86 1.38 -18.35
CA LYS A 42 34.75 1.36 -17.18
C LYS A 42 36.09 1.99 -17.50
N SER A 43 36.71 1.64 -18.63
CA SER A 43 38.03 2.15 -19.09
C SER A 43 37.99 3.65 -19.43
N ASN A 44 36.85 4.13 -19.97
CA ASN A 44 36.66 5.53 -20.35
C ASN A 44 36.17 6.44 -19.21
N SER A 45 36.01 5.89 -18.00
CA SER A 45 35.61 6.68 -16.84
C SER A 45 36.71 7.68 -16.44
N GLN A 46 36.48 8.97 -16.75
CA GLN A 46 37.33 10.05 -16.33
C GLN A 46 37.26 10.23 -14.80
N GLY A 47 38.38 10.06 -14.10
CA GLY A 47 38.48 10.32 -12.67
C GLY A 47 38.67 9.11 -11.76
N GLY A 48 38.74 7.88 -12.28
CA GLY A 48 39.08 6.68 -11.50
C GLY A 48 38.09 6.26 -10.42
N TYR A 49 36.85 6.74 -10.50
CA TYR A 49 35.79 6.40 -9.52
C TYR A 49 35.22 4.98 -9.72
N ILE A 50 35.32 4.41 -10.93
CA ILE A 50 34.87 3.05 -11.24
C ILE A 50 36.09 2.13 -11.23
N LYS A 51 36.37 1.53 -10.09
CA LYS A 51 37.52 0.62 -9.91
C LYS A 51 37.09 -0.86 -10.08
N THR A 52 35.93 -1.20 -9.57
CA THR A 52 35.40 -2.56 -9.56
C THR A 52 34.18 -2.70 -10.48
N ASP A 53 33.78 -3.93 -10.78
CA ASP A 53 32.55 -4.20 -11.51
C ASP A 53 31.30 -3.80 -10.69
N GLY A 54 31.40 -3.91 -9.37
CA GLY A 54 30.38 -3.41 -8.45
C GLY A 54 30.17 -1.89 -8.54
N ASP A 55 31.26 -1.10 -8.70
CA ASP A 55 31.17 0.35 -8.89
C ASP A 55 30.46 0.68 -10.21
N LEU A 56 30.74 -0.10 -11.28
CA LEU A 56 30.09 0.09 -12.56
C LEU A 56 28.58 -0.22 -12.47
N VAL A 57 28.19 -1.32 -11.81
CA VAL A 57 26.78 -1.66 -11.58
C VAL A 57 26.09 -0.53 -10.79
N GLN A 58 26.72 -0.03 -9.75
CA GLN A 58 26.19 1.08 -8.96
C GLN A 58 25.99 2.36 -9.80
N GLN A 59 26.93 2.66 -10.70
CA GLN A 59 26.80 3.79 -11.63
C GLN A 59 25.65 3.56 -12.62
N LEU A 60 25.52 2.36 -13.18
CA LEU A 60 24.41 2.02 -14.07
C LEU A 60 23.07 2.21 -13.35
N VAL A 61 22.94 1.78 -12.09
CA VAL A 61 21.73 2.01 -11.27
C VAL A 61 21.40 3.50 -11.17
N ALA A 62 22.39 4.35 -10.87
CA ALA A 62 22.19 5.79 -10.78
C ALA A 62 21.77 6.41 -12.14
N GLU A 63 22.41 5.96 -13.23
CA GLU A 63 22.07 6.44 -14.58
C GLU A 63 20.68 5.98 -15.04
N ILE A 64 20.25 4.76 -14.73
CA ILE A 64 18.89 4.26 -15.00
C ILE A 64 17.88 5.17 -14.31
N GLY A 65 18.11 5.46 -13.01
CA GLY A 65 17.25 6.34 -12.24
C GLY A 65 17.16 7.75 -12.80
N SER A 66 18.30 8.36 -13.16
CA SER A 66 18.36 9.73 -13.69
C SER A 66 17.73 9.87 -15.08
N ARG A 67 17.88 8.85 -15.95
CA ARG A 67 17.33 8.85 -17.31
C ARG A 67 15.86 8.44 -17.40
N ARG A 68 15.29 7.90 -16.33
CA ARG A 68 13.91 7.43 -16.28
C ARG A 68 12.90 8.40 -16.90
N PRO A 69 12.83 9.70 -16.53
CA PRO A 69 11.81 10.59 -17.06
C PRO A 69 11.87 10.74 -18.59
N SER A 70 13.10 10.79 -19.13
CA SER A 70 13.30 10.88 -20.59
C SER A 70 12.98 9.57 -21.31
N LEU A 71 13.22 8.42 -20.68
CA LEU A 71 12.88 7.10 -21.20
C LEU A 71 11.36 6.91 -21.24
N GLN A 72 10.67 7.21 -20.16
CA GLN A 72 9.20 7.09 -20.08
C GLN A 72 8.49 8.05 -21.05
N LYS A 73 9.05 9.24 -21.29
CA LYS A 73 8.49 10.17 -22.28
C LYS A 73 8.59 9.63 -23.71
N ARG A 74 9.65 8.88 -24.04
CA ARG A 74 9.87 8.30 -25.37
C ARG A 74 9.19 6.94 -25.53
N HIS A 75 9.04 6.22 -24.46
CA HIS A 75 8.51 4.86 -24.39
C HIS A 75 7.46 4.80 -23.25
N PRO A 76 6.20 5.20 -23.54
CA PRO A 76 5.11 5.19 -22.56
C PRO A 76 4.83 3.79 -21.98
N GLU A 77 5.20 2.74 -22.72
CA GLU A 77 5.07 1.33 -22.32
C GLU A 77 6.05 0.96 -21.20
N LEU A 78 7.12 1.76 -20.99
CA LEU A 78 8.02 1.63 -19.86
C LEU A 78 7.41 2.31 -18.65
N LYS A 79 6.88 1.52 -17.74
CA LYS A 79 6.24 1.99 -16.51
C LYS A 79 7.08 1.72 -15.27
N THR A 80 6.73 2.37 -14.17
CA THR A 80 7.37 2.17 -12.87
C THR A 80 6.35 2.05 -11.78
N THR A 81 6.63 1.21 -10.76
CA THR A 81 5.91 1.24 -9.50
C THR A 81 6.65 2.13 -8.51
N GLU A 82 5.90 2.89 -7.72
CA GLU A 82 6.45 3.78 -6.70
C GLU A 82 6.57 3.05 -5.35
N GLY A 83 7.51 3.49 -4.54
CA GLY A 83 7.93 2.84 -3.30
C GLY A 83 9.45 2.64 -3.28
N ARG A 84 9.96 1.94 -2.27
CA ARG A 84 11.39 1.59 -2.15
C ARG A 84 11.52 0.09 -1.95
N PRO A 85 12.24 -0.62 -2.85
CA PRO A 85 12.85 -0.12 -4.08
C PRO A 85 11.81 0.13 -5.19
N ARG A 86 12.07 1.14 -6.06
CA ARG A 86 11.27 1.36 -7.28
C ARG A 86 11.53 0.21 -8.25
N LYS A 87 10.45 -0.32 -8.85
CA LYS A 87 10.53 -1.35 -9.88
C LYS A 87 10.17 -0.76 -11.25
N TYR A 88 10.76 -1.29 -12.31
CA TYR A 88 10.56 -0.92 -13.72
C TYR A 88 9.99 -2.14 -14.45
N TYR A 89 9.07 -1.89 -15.36
CA TYR A 89 8.49 -2.95 -16.19
C TYR A 89 8.05 -2.41 -17.56
N TYR A 90 7.84 -3.30 -18.50
CA TYR A 90 7.33 -3.00 -19.84
C TYR A 90 5.96 -3.64 -20.00
N THR A 91 4.97 -2.86 -20.40
CA THR A 91 3.62 -3.34 -20.66
C THR A 91 2.99 -2.58 -21.83
N GLU A 92 2.24 -3.29 -22.68
CA GLU A 92 1.42 -2.70 -23.74
C GLU A 92 -0.03 -2.49 -23.29
N LYS A 93 -0.37 -2.91 -22.06
CA LYS A 93 -1.71 -2.71 -21.50
C LYS A 93 -1.96 -1.24 -21.23
N SER A 94 -3.19 -0.80 -21.46
CA SER A 94 -3.65 0.52 -20.99
C SER A 94 -3.78 0.52 -19.47
N ASP A 95 -3.73 1.72 -18.85
CA ASP A 95 -3.87 1.88 -17.41
C ASP A 95 -5.17 1.23 -16.87
N VAL A 96 -6.27 1.35 -17.61
CA VAL A 96 -7.55 0.71 -17.28
C VAL A 96 -7.44 -0.83 -17.35
N ALA A 97 -6.76 -1.35 -18.37
CA ALA A 97 -6.59 -2.80 -18.53
C ALA A 97 -5.67 -3.39 -17.45
N GLU A 98 -4.69 -2.65 -16.96
CA GLU A 98 -3.84 -3.09 -15.85
C GLU A 98 -4.63 -3.18 -14.54
N VAL A 99 -5.46 -2.16 -14.24
CA VAL A 99 -6.35 -2.20 -13.07
C VAL A 99 -7.33 -3.36 -13.18
N ALA A 100 -8.00 -3.51 -14.32
CA ALA A 100 -8.92 -4.62 -14.54
C ALA A 100 -8.24 -6.00 -14.42
N ALA A 101 -7.00 -6.13 -14.90
CA ALA A 101 -6.22 -7.36 -14.75
C ALA A 101 -5.85 -7.62 -13.28
N ALA A 102 -5.45 -6.60 -12.53
CA ALA A 102 -5.16 -6.72 -11.11
C ALA A 102 -6.41 -7.14 -10.31
N GLU A 103 -7.56 -6.52 -10.59
CA GLU A 103 -8.83 -6.83 -9.92
C GLU A 103 -9.41 -8.19 -10.32
N SER A 104 -9.29 -8.61 -11.60
CA SER A 104 -9.81 -9.91 -12.06
C SER A 104 -9.08 -11.09 -11.44
N THR A 105 -7.82 -10.92 -11.11
CA THR A 105 -7.04 -11.94 -10.40
C THR A 105 -7.51 -12.10 -8.94
N ALA A 106 -8.19 -11.11 -8.40
CA ALA A 106 -8.77 -11.13 -7.05
C ALA A 106 -9.89 -12.15 -6.87
N THR A 107 -10.54 -12.59 -7.95
CA THR A 107 -11.69 -13.49 -7.90
C THR A 107 -11.31 -14.98 -7.86
N SER A 108 -10.05 -15.32 -8.15
CA SER A 108 -9.55 -16.70 -8.11
C SER A 108 -8.91 -17.02 -6.76
N THR A 109 -9.64 -17.73 -5.90
CA THR A 109 -9.26 -18.16 -4.53
C THR A 109 -8.21 -19.30 -4.51
N THR A 110 -7.27 -19.34 -5.43
CA THR A 110 -6.21 -20.35 -5.43
C THR A 110 -4.85 -19.68 -5.30
N VAL A 111 -4.27 -19.84 -4.11
CA VAL A 111 -2.85 -19.56 -3.87
C VAL A 111 -2.04 -20.51 -4.73
N SER A 112 -1.43 -20.03 -5.79
CA SER A 112 -0.45 -20.80 -6.55
C SER A 112 0.88 -20.79 -5.78
N PRO A 113 1.61 -21.93 -5.73
CA PRO A 113 2.90 -22.03 -5.04
C PRO A 113 4.00 -21.14 -5.64
N ASP A 114 3.76 -20.47 -6.75
CA ASP A 114 4.73 -19.67 -7.53
C ASP A 114 4.56 -18.14 -7.38
N GLY A 115 3.99 -17.62 -6.29
CA GLY A 115 4.13 -16.20 -5.95
C GLY A 115 3.55 -15.20 -6.95
N LYS A 116 2.58 -15.55 -7.79
CA LYS A 116 1.98 -14.66 -8.78
C LYS A 116 0.49 -14.49 -8.51
N SER A 117 0.12 -13.25 -8.22
CA SER A 117 -1.24 -12.70 -8.17
C SER A 117 -1.96 -12.83 -6.83
N LEU A 118 -1.68 -11.85 -5.99
CA LEU A 118 -2.45 -11.61 -4.78
C LEU A 118 -3.83 -11.02 -5.17
N GLY A 119 -4.93 -11.65 -4.75
CA GLY A 119 -6.24 -11.02 -4.78
C GLY A 119 -6.38 -9.97 -3.66
N GLU A 120 -7.30 -9.01 -3.81
CA GLU A 120 -7.55 -7.97 -2.79
C GLU A 120 -7.82 -8.58 -1.41
N HIS A 121 -8.57 -9.68 -1.35
CA HIS A 121 -8.83 -10.41 -0.11
C HIS A 121 -7.57 -10.98 0.58
N ALA A 122 -6.53 -11.30 -0.17
CA ALA A 122 -5.28 -11.77 0.38
C ALA A 122 -4.42 -10.63 0.97
N MET A 123 -4.73 -9.38 0.64
CA MET A 123 -4.08 -8.21 1.24
C MET A 123 -4.50 -7.99 2.70
N TYR A 124 -5.72 -8.35 3.08
CA TYR A 124 -6.26 -8.00 4.39
C TYR A 124 -5.49 -8.63 5.56
N PRO A 125 -5.14 -9.93 5.54
CA PRO A 125 -4.29 -10.51 6.59
C PRO A 125 -2.89 -9.90 6.65
N LEU A 126 -2.31 -9.57 5.48
CA LEU A 126 -0.98 -8.94 5.41
C LEU A 126 -1.03 -7.51 5.96
N LEU A 127 -2.10 -6.78 5.67
CA LEU A 127 -2.34 -5.46 6.24
C LEU A 127 -2.52 -5.57 7.76
N SER A 128 -3.31 -6.53 8.24
CA SER A 128 -3.54 -6.74 9.67
C SER A 128 -2.24 -7.05 10.42
N LEU A 129 -1.36 -7.86 9.82
CA LEU A 129 -0.02 -8.12 10.36
C LEU A 129 0.81 -6.84 10.47
N TYR A 130 0.92 -6.09 9.37
CA TYR A 130 1.64 -4.82 9.36
C TYR A 130 1.11 -3.81 10.39
N LEU A 131 -0.20 -3.67 10.48
CA LEU A 131 -0.85 -2.76 11.42
C LEU A 131 -0.57 -3.14 12.88
N TRP A 132 -0.52 -4.43 13.16
CA TRP A 132 -0.17 -4.91 14.49
C TRP A 132 1.31 -4.72 14.82
N GLU A 133 2.20 -5.06 13.91
CA GLU A 133 3.63 -4.95 14.14
C GLU A 133 4.10 -3.51 14.27
N GLU A 134 3.62 -2.63 13.40
CA GLU A 134 4.09 -1.23 13.31
C GLU A 134 3.34 -0.29 14.27
N PHE A 135 2.02 -0.47 14.44
CA PHE A 135 1.18 0.50 15.17
C PHE A 135 0.46 -0.09 16.37
N ARG A 136 0.55 -1.38 16.61
CA ARG A 136 -0.24 -2.08 17.64
C ARG A 136 -1.75 -1.86 17.47
N VAL A 137 -2.21 -1.74 16.25
CA VAL A 137 -3.63 -1.57 15.90
C VAL A 137 -4.31 -2.93 15.84
N TYR A 138 -5.32 -3.11 16.64
CA TYR A 138 -6.25 -4.25 16.59
C TYR A 138 -7.16 -4.08 15.38
N SER A 139 -7.02 -4.89 14.37
CA SER A 139 -7.75 -4.75 13.10
C SER A 139 -8.90 -5.75 12.96
N LYS A 140 -9.90 -5.37 12.14
CA LYS A 140 -11.05 -6.18 11.79
C LYS A 140 -11.44 -5.94 10.34
N ARG A 141 -11.61 -7.02 9.57
CA ARG A 141 -12.14 -6.93 8.21
C ARG A 141 -13.63 -6.65 8.22
N ILE A 142 -14.09 -5.86 7.26
CA ILE A 142 -15.51 -5.62 6.97
C ILE A 142 -15.87 -6.30 5.64
N ASP A 143 -16.86 -7.19 5.68
CA ASP A 143 -17.43 -7.76 4.46
C ASP A 143 -18.66 -6.95 4.06
N GLU A 144 -18.57 -6.23 2.95
CA GLU A 144 -19.68 -5.44 2.41
C GLU A 144 -20.92 -6.29 2.09
N LYS A 145 -20.72 -7.58 1.76
CA LYS A 145 -21.82 -8.55 1.48
C LYS A 145 -22.68 -8.85 2.71
N ARG A 146 -22.17 -8.56 3.91
CA ARG A 146 -22.91 -8.70 5.18
C ARG A 146 -23.76 -7.48 5.52
N SER A 147 -23.92 -6.56 4.57
CA SER A 147 -24.69 -5.33 4.72
C SER A 147 -26.14 -5.51 4.33
N SER A 148 -27.03 -4.79 5.01
CA SER A 148 -28.42 -4.69 4.61
C SER A 148 -28.55 -3.79 3.37
N ASN A 149 -29.13 -4.30 2.29
CA ASN A 149 -29.32 -3.53 1.05
C ASN A 149 -30.65 -2.74 1.05
N LYS A 150 -31.02 -2.13 2.17
CA LYS A 150 -32.30 -1.43 2.34
C LYS A 150 -32.46 -0.20 1.45
N ARG A 151 -31.36 0.37 0.98
CA ARG A 151 -31.34 1.60 0.16
C ARG A 151 -31.22 1.35 -1.34
N GLY A 152 -31.35 0.08 -1.76
CA GLY A 152 -31.29 -0.33 -3.17
C GLY A 152 -29.87 -0.53 -3.72
N PRO A 153 -29.76 -0.91 -5.01
CA PRO A 153 -28.46 -1.11 -5.65
C PRO A 153 -27.66 0.20 -5.57
N ASN A 154 -26.42 0.17 -5.17
CA ASN A 154 -25.53 1.33 -4.94
C ASN A 154 -25.84 2.21 -3.71
N GLY A 155 -26.86 1.94 -2.91
CA GLY A 155 -27.18 2.73 -1.71
C GLY A 155 -26.05 2.73 -0.66
N ASN A 156 -25.21 1.70 -0.70
CA ASN A 156 -24.07 1.50 0.18
C ASN A 156 -22.72 1.60 -0.55
N ARG A 157 -22.72 2.07 -1.80
CA ARG A 157 -21.48 2.26 -2.54
C ARG A 157 -20.56 3.22 -1.80
N TRP A 158 -19.30 2.84 -1.60
CA TRP A 158 -18.28 3.60 -0.87
C TRP A 158 -18.69 3.95 0.58
N LEU A 159 -19.44 3.08 1.22
CA LEU A 159 -19.87 3.29 2.60
C LEU A 159 -18.95 2.60 3.60
N TYR A 160 -18.49 1.39 3.28
CA TYR A 160 -17.70 0.57 4.18
C TYR A 160 -16.24 0.54 3.78
N PRO A 161 -15.33 0.71 4.76
CA PRO A 161 -13.91 0.41 4.56
C PRO A 161 -13.69 -1.11 4.48
N ASP A 162 -12.58 -1.52 3.90
CA ASP A 162 -12.19 -2.93 3.82
C ASP A 162 -11.70 -3.47 5.17
N VAL A 163 -10.92 -2.66 5.89
CA VAL A 163 -10.39 -2.98 7.21
C VAL A 163 -10.56 -1.78 8.12
N ILE A 164 -10.90 -2.06 9.37
CA ILE A 164 -11.02 -1.05 10.43
C ILE A 164 -10.14 -1.45 11.61
N GLY A 165 -9.78 -0.49 12.45
CA GLY A 165 -8.88 -0.75 13.55
C GLY A 165 -9.17 0.05 14.79
N MET A 166 -8.66 -0.45 15.92
CA MET A 166 -8.62 0.22 17.21
C MET A 166 -7.20 0.20 17.75
N GLU A 167 -6.69 1.35 18.13
CA GLU A 167 -5.42 1.52 18.83
C GLU A 167 -5.71 1.78 20.30
N ASP A 168 -5.06 1.03 21.20
CA ASP A 168 -5.08 1.29 22.65
C ASP A 168 -3.94 2.24 23.02
N LEU A 169 -4.26 3.49 23.27
CA LEU A 169 -3.30 4.51 23.69
C LEU A 169 -2.72 4.24 25.09
N GLY A 170 -3.43 3.48 25.90
CA GLY A 170 -3.05 3.17 27.27
C GLY A 170 -2.31 1.85 27.44
N ALA A 171 -1.93 1.15 26.37
CA ALA A 171 -1.33 -0.18 26.44
C ALA A 171 -0.12 -0.25 27.38
N GLU A 172 0.73 0.78 27.37
CA GLU A 172 1.97 0.86 28.17
C GLU A 172 1.81 1.72 29.44
N TRP A 173 0.60 2.25 29.72
CA TRP A 173 0.43 3.10 30.88
C TRP A 173 0.34 2.31 32.17
N HIS A 174 0.84 2.91 33.25
CA HIS A 174 0.62 2.38 34.60
C HIS A 174 -0.88 2.29 34.91
N GLN A 175 -1.28 1.25 35.68
CA GLN A 175 -2.70 0.97 35.95
C GLN A 175 -3.42 2.18 36.55
N GLU A 176 -2.81 2.87 37.50
CA GLU A 176 -3.39 4.08 38.12
C GLU A 176 -3.68 5.20 37.12
N VAL A 177 -2.85 5.35 36.07
CA VAL A 177 -3.07 6.33 35.01
C VAL A 177 -4.26 5.91 34.14
N ARG A 178 -4.35 4.62 33.80
CA ARG A 178 -5.50 4.06 33.08
C ARG A 178 -6.80 4.29 33.85
N ASP A 179 -6.79 4.08 35.15
CA ASP A 179 -7.96 4.28 36.02
C ASP A 179 -8.36 5.73 36.09
N CYS A 180 -7.40 6.66 36.18
CA CYS A 180 -7.65 8.10 36.09
C CYS A 180 -8.34 8.48 34.76
N VAL A 181 -7.76 8.04 33.62
CA VAL A 181 -8.31 8.34 32.29
C VAL A 181 -9.73 7.79 32.15
N ASN A 182 -10.00 6.57 32.63
CA ASN A 182 -11.34 6.00 32.65
C ASN A 182 -12.33 6.81 33.49
N GLN A 183 -11.89 7.24 34.67
CA GLN A 183 -12.75 8.02 35.60
C GLN A 183 -13.07 9.40 35.05
N TYR A 184 -12.14 10.04 34.33
CA TYR A 184 -12.35 11.33 33.70
C TYR A 184 -13.02 11.24 32.33
N SER A 185 -13.33 10.01 31.85
CA SER A 185 -13.94 9.75 30.54
C SER A 185 -13.12 10.31 29.36
N ASP A 186 -11.81 10.32 29.51
CA ASP A 186 -10.92 10.78 28.46
C ASP A 186 -10.70 9.70 27.37
N LYS A 187 -10.13 10.12 26.24
CA LYS A 187 -9.95 9.25 25.09
C LYS A 187 -8.81 8.27 25.35
N ARG A 188 -9.11 6.96 25.28
CA ARG A 188 -8.14 5.87 25.39
C ARG A 188 -7.82 5.19 24.09
N THR A 189 -8.61 5.45 23.07
CA THR A 189 -8.48 4.77 21.77
C THR A 189 -8.44 5.76 20.62
N LYS A 190 -7.81 5.31 19.53
CA LYS A 190 -7.97 5.90 18.21
C LYS A 190 -8.62 4.86 17.31
N LEU A 191 -9.56 5.30 16.48
CA LEU A 191 -10.25 4.46 15.51
C LEU A 191 -9.66 4.70 14.13
N TRP A 192 -9.42 3.63 13.41
CA TRP A 192 -8.72 3.63 12.13
C TRP A 192 -9.60 3.02 11.04
N SER A 193 -9.50 3.55 9.83
CA SER A 193 -10.20 3.08 8.65
C SER A 193 -9.24 2.93 7.48
N PHE A 194 -9.28 1.78 6.80
CA PHE A 194 -8.38 1.44 5.70
C PHE A 194 -9.18 1.00 4.49
N GLU A 195 -8.89 1.63 3.35
CA GLU A 195 -9.35 1.23 2.04
C GLU A 195 -8.20 0.60 1.29
N ALA A 196 -8.31 -0.64 0.84
CA ALA A 196 -7.24 -1.40 0.22
C ALA A 196 -7.44 -1.54 -1.29
N LYS A 197 -6.37 -1.39 -2.07
CA LYS A 197 -6.36 -1.52 -3.53
C LYS A 197 -5.12 -2.27 -3.99
N LEU A 198 -5.29 -3.19 -4.92
CA LEU A 198 -4.17 -3.92 -5.52
C LEU A 198 -3.27 -3.01 -6.32
N LEU A 199 -3.85 -2.19 -7.20
CA LEU A 199 -3.13 -1.28 -8.07
C LEU A 199 -3.81 0.08 -8.13
N ILE A 200 -3.05 1.14 -7.88
CA ILE A 200 -3.46 2.51 -8.11
C ILE A 200 -2.62 3.09 -9.24
N ASN A 201 -3.28 3.56 -10.30
CA ASN A 201 -2.66 4.26 -11.41
C ASN A 201 -3.47 5.50 -11.82
N ARG A 202 -3.13 6.13 -12.94
CA ARG A 202 -3.81 7.36 -13.42
C ARG A 202 -5.29 7.19 -13.70
N SER A 203 -5.75 5.97 -14.01
CA SER A 203 -7.16 5.72 -14.38
C SER A 203 -8.08 5.67 -13.17
N ASN A 204 -7.61 5.21 -11.99
CA ASN A 204 -8.44 5.00 -10.81
C ASN A 204 -8.03 5.82 -9.58
N VAL A 205 -6.95 6.59 -9.64
CA VAL A 205 -6.37 7.29 -8.48
C VAL A 205 -7.39 8.14 -7.71
N ARG A 206 -8.23 8.90 -8.42
CA ARG A 206 -9.24 9.76 -7.78
C ARG A 206 -10.38 8.95 -7.18
N GLU A 207 -10.85 7.92 -7.88
CA GLU A 207 -11.91 7.05 -7.39
C GLU A 207 -11.48 6.35 -6.09
N CYS A 208 -10.31 5.71 -6.08
CA CYS A 208 -9.75 5.06 -4.88
C CYS A 208 -9.57 6.04 -3.72
N PHE A 209 -9.07 7.25 -4.04
CA PHE A 209 -8.86 8.27 -3.02
C PHE A 209 -10.17 8.74 -2.38
N PHE A 210 -11.19 9.11 -3.19
CA PHE A 210 -12.46 9.58 -2.65
C PHE A 210 -13.26 8.47 -1.98
N GLN A 211 -13.06 7.22 -2.38
CA GLN A 211 -13.57 6.07 -1.64
C GLN A 211 -12.98 6.02 -0.22
N ALA A 212 -11.66 6.14 -0.07
CA ALA A 212 -11.00 6.19 1.23
C ALA A 212 -11.46 7.39 2.09
N VAL A 213 -11.68 8.57 1.46
CA VAL A 213 -12.25 9.75 2.15
C VAL A 213 -13.65 9.44 2.69
N SER A 214 -14.53 8.87 1.86
CA SER A 214 -15.91 8.54 2.23
C SER A 214 -15.94 7.50 3.35
N ASN A 215 -15.17 6.43 3.22
CA ASN A 215 -15.18 5.29 4.13
C ASN A 215 -14.55 5.59 5.49
N SER A 216 -13.76 6.66 5.61
CA SER A 216 -13.04 7.01 6.83
C SER A 216 -13.60 8.22 7.58
N SER A 217 -14.72 8.80 7.14
CA SER A 217 -15.27 10.03 7.75
C SER A 217 -15.57 9.90 9.25
N TRP A 218 -15.90 8.70 9.68
CA TRP A 218 -16.22 8.34 11.07
C TRP A 218 -15.00 8.09 11.97
N ALA A 219 -13.80 7.86 11.42
CA ALA A 219 -12.61 7.43 12.15
C ALA A 219 -11.64 8.59 12.45
N ASN A 220 -10.78 8.42 13.46
CA ASN A 220 -9.68 9.35 13.75
C ASN A 220 -8.65 9.37 12.63
N PHE A 221 -8.32 8.19 12.07
CA PHE A 221 -7.37 8.06 10.96
C PHE A 221 -8.01 7.32 9.79
N GLY A 222 -7.83 7.87 8.60
CA GLY A 222 -8.18 7.21 7.35
C GLY A 222 -6.95 6.98 6.49
N TYR A 223 -6.81 5.78 5.94
CA TYR A 223 -5.71 5.41 5.06
C TYR A 223 -6.21 4.76 3.78
N LEU A 224 -5.61 5.16 2.68
CA LEU A 224 -5.61 4.40 1.45
C LEU A 224 -4.39 3.47 1.46
N VAL A 225 -4.61 2.19 1.24
CA VAL A 225 -3.58 1.16 1.21
C VAL A 225 -3.45 0.63 -0.21
N ALA A 226 -2.26 0.60 -0.75
CA ALA A 226 -2.02 0.08 -2.09
C ALA A 226 -0.92 -0.98 -2.07
N ALA A 227 -1.17 -2.15 -2.68
CA ALA A 227 -0.11 -3.11 -2.95
C ALA A 227 0.83 -2.58 -4.02
N GLU A 228 0.31 -1.82 -5.01
CA GLU A 228 1.14 -1.16 -6.00
C GLU A 228 0.60 0.23 -6.37
N ILE A 229 1.52 1.14 -6.63
CA ILE A 229 1.24 2.49 -7.12
C ILE A 229 2.06 2.67 -8.40
N GLU A 230 1.38 2.79 -9.54
CA GLU A 230 2.02 2.96 -10.82
C GLU A 230 2.21 4.46 -11.13
N GLY A 231 3.46 4.82 -11.41
CA GLY A 231 3.84 6.11 -11.96
C GLY A 231 3.98 7.26 -10.95
N GLN A 232 4.98 8.10 -11.21
CA GLN A 232 5.28 9.24 -10.36
C GLN A 232 4.17 10.30 -10.36
N ASP A 233 3.46 10.43 -11.48
CA ASP A 233 2.36 11.40 -11.59
C ASP A 233 1.18 10.98 -10.72
N THR A 234 0.89 9.67 -10.64
CA THR A 234 -0.11 9.10 -9.72
C THR A 234 0.24 9.42 -8.27
N LEU A 235 1.50 9.18 -7.86
CA LEU A 235 1.93 9.51 -6.51
C LEU A 235 1.88 11.02 -6.22
N LYS A 236 2.18 11.86 -7.22
CA LYS A 236 2.08 13.31 -7.09
C LYS A 236 0.62 13.76 -6.92
N GLU A 237 -0.30 13.19 -7.70
CA GLU A 237 -1.74 13.44 -7.57
C GLU A 237 -2.23 13.06 -6.17
N LEU A 238 -1.87 11.88 -5.68
CA LEU A 238 -2.20 11.42 -4.33
C LEU A 238 -1.71 12.43 -3.28
N ARG A 239 -0.46 12.88 -3.35
CA ARG A 239 0.08 13.88 -2.40
C ARG A 239 -0.72 15.17 -2.36
N MET A 240 -1.19 15.66 -3.50
CA MET A 240 -2.04 16.86 -3.55
C MET A 240 -3.40 16.62 -2.90
N LEU A 241 -4.02 15.48 -3.16
CA LEU A 241 -5.31 15.12 -2.59
C LEU A 241 -5.21 14.90 -1.07
N PHE A 242 -4.16 14.23 -0.60
CA PHE A 242 -3.92 13.99 0.84
C PHE A 242 -3.71 15.29 1.62
N ALA A 243 -3.01 16.25 1.04
CA ALA A 243 -2.79 17.55 1.67
C ALA A 243 -4.13 18.26 1.99
N ALA A 244 -5.12 18.10 1.13
CA ALA A 244 -6.45 18.72 1.29
C ALA A 244 -7.35 17.97 2.28
N HIS A 245 -7.30 16.63 2.31
CA HIS A 245 -8.29 15.80 3.02
C HIS A 245 -7.75 15.07 4.26
N GLY A 246 -6.44 15.03 4.45
CA GLY A 246 -5.82 14.42 5.63
C GLY A 246 -5.81 12.89 5.64
N ILE A 247 -6.17 12.23 4.53
CA ILE A 247 -6.08 10.78 4.39
C ILE A 247 -4.62 10.36 4.25
N GLY A 248 -4.18 9.28 4.89
CA GLY A 248 -2.83 8.73 4.74
C GLY A 248 -2.70 7.76 3.56
N LEU A 249 -1.46 7.43 3.21
CA LEU A 249 -1.13 6.46 2.16
C LEU A 249 -0.13 5.44 2.67
N ILE A 250 -0.52 4.17 2.65
CA ILE A 250 0.35 3.04 2.95
C ILE A 250 0.64 2.29 1.64
N LYS A 251 1.91 2.04 1.36
CA LYS A 251 2.36 1.08 0.36
C LYS A 251 2.57 -0.25 1.07
N LEU A 252 1.67 -1.19 0.88
CA LEU A 252 1.77 -2.53 1.44
C LEU A 252 2.74 -3.36 0.59
N ASP A 253 3.71 -4.00 1.23
CA ASP A 253 4.55 -5.00 0.58
C ASP A 253 3.90 -6.37 0.81
N ALA A 254 3.46 -7.00 -0.28
CA ALA A 254 2.74 -8.25 -0.23
C ALA A 254 3.64 -9.47 -0.01
N ASP A 255 4.91 -9.36 -0.37
CA ASP A 255 5.90 -10.43 -0.20
C ASP A 255 6.51 -10.40 1.21
N ASN A 256 6.66 -9.19 1.77
CA ASN A 256 7.18 -8.97 3.13
C ASN A 256 6.45 -7.80 3.81
N PRO A 257 5.36 -8.04 4.56
CA PRO A 257 4.59 -6.99 5.20
C PRO A 257 5.41 -6.03 6.09
N ALA A 258 6.48 -6.51 6.72
CA ALA A 258 7.37 -5.68 7.53
C ALA A 258 8.12 -4.59 6.72
N GLU A 259 8.26 -4.76 5.41
CA GLU A 259 8.85 -3.76 4.50
C GLU A 259 7.82 -2.76 3.94
N SER A 260 6.58 -2.82 4.40
CA SER A 260 5.54 -1.87 4.04
C SER A 260 5.91 -0.45 4.49
N GLN A 261 5.39 0.56 3.81
CA GLN A 261 5.83 1.95 4.00
C GLN A 261 4.65 2.89 4.12
N VAL A 262 4.64 3.72 5.15
CA VAL A 262 3.78 4.91 5.19
C VAL A 262 4.39 5.97 4.27
N LEU A 263 3.86 6.12 3.07
CA LEU A 263 4.32 7.12 2.09
C LEU A 263 3.82 8.52 2.44
N ILE A 264 2.67 8.61 3.07
CA ILE A 264 2.06 9.85 3.54
C ILE A 264 1.33 9.54 4.85
N PRO A 265 1.69 10.17 5.98
CA PRO A 265 0.98 9.98 7.24
C PRO A 265 -0.42 10.60 7.17
N ALA A 266 -1.41 9.92 7.75
CA ALA A 266 -2.74 10.50 7.90
C ALA A 266 -2.72 11.65 8.91
N ARG A 267 -3.61 12.63 8.71
CA ARG A 267 -3.90 13.66 9.72
C ARG A 267 -4.95 13.11 10.69
N GLU A 268 -4.67 13.22 11.97
CA GLU A 268 -5.64 12.87 12.99
C GLU A 268 -6.87 13.80 12.94
N ARG A 269 -8.05 13.20 13.10
CA ARG A 269 -9.30 13.91 13.37
C ARG A 269 -9.60 13.78 14.86
N ASP A 270 -9.78 14.90 15.52
CA ASP A 270 -10.05 14.93 16.96
C ASP A 270 -11.44 14.38 17.31
N GLU A 271 -12.39 14.52 16.39
CA GLU A 271 -13.78 14.11 16.58
C GLU A 271 -14.14 12.94 15.68
N ILE A 272 -14.95 12.04 16.23
CA ILE A 272 -15.54 10.91 15.52
C ILE A 272 -16.94 11.31 15.07
N ASP A 273 -17.27 11.03 13.80
CA ASP A 273 -18.62 11.15 13.30
C ASP A 273 -19.48 9.95 13.78
N TRP A 274 -20.08 10.13 14.94
CA TRP A 274 -20.92 9.10 15.56
C TRP A 274 -22.21 8.82 14.78
N ASP A 275 -22.73 9.76 14.02
CA ASP A 275 -23.91 9.55 13.16
C ASP A 275 -23.56 8.61 12.00
N MET A 276 -22.39 8.81 11.39
CA MET A 276 -21.89 7.90 10.37
C MET A 276 -21.58 6.53 10.97
N ALA A 277 -20.90 6.45 12.11
CA ALA A 277 -20.61 5.20 12.80
C ALA A 277 -21.91 4.43 13.15
N ASN A 278 -22.94 5.13 13.64
CA ASN A 278 -24.25 4.54 13.91
C ASN A 278 -24.91 3.99 12.64
N ARG A 279 -24.82 4.72 11.53
CA ARG A 279 -25.33 4.24 10.24
C ARG A 279 -24.61 2.96 9.81
N LEU A 280 -23.29 2.92 9.88
CA LEU A 280 -22.47 1.75 9.53
C LEU A 280 -22.85 0.54 10.39
N ALA A 281 -22.95 0.72 11.70
CA ALA A 281 -23.33 -0.34 12.65
C ALA A 281 -24.76 -0.85 12.42
N THR A 282 -25.68 0.01 11.98
CA THR A 282 -27.06 -0.37 11.67
C THR A 282 -27.15 -1.20 10.39
N GLU A 283 -26.30 -0.91 9.41
CA GLU A 283 -26.40 -1.48 8.09
C GLU A 283 -25.46 -2.69 7.86
N ASN A 284 -24.31 -2.79 8.58
CA ASN A 284 -23.36 -3.87 8.43
C ASN A 284 -23.09 -4.61 9.74
N ARG A 285 -23.18 -5.93 9.71
CA ARG A 285 -23.01 -6.77 10.89
C ARG A 285 -21.58 -6.79 11.41
N ASP A 286 -20.59 -6.80 10.52
CA ASP A 286 -19.17 -6.83 10.94
C ASP A 286 -18.79 -5.51 11.61
N PHE A 287 -19.28 -4.39 11.10
CA PHE A 287 -19.08 -3.10 11.74
C PHE A 287 -19.76 -3.03 13.11
N LEU A 288 -20.97 -3.58 13.25
CA LEU A 288 -21.63 -3.69 14.55
C LEU A 288 -20.83 -4.54 15.54
N ASP A 289 -20.27 -5.66 15.08
CA ASP A 289 -19.46 -6.54 15.92
C ASP A 289 -18.15 -5.83 16.34
N TYR A 290 -17.52 -5.06 15.45
CA TYR A 290 -16.40 -4.20 15.81
C TYR A 290 -16.78 -3.16 16.89
N VAL A 291 -17.90 -2.47 16.75
CA VAL A 291 -18.36 -1.49 17.77
C VAL A 291 -18.58 -2.17 19.12
N LYS A 292 -19.06 -3.44 19.15
CA LYS A 292 -19.14 -4.22 20.39
C LYS A 292 -17.77 -4.50 21.01
N LEU A 293 -16.75 -4.81 20.21
CA LEU A 293 -15.39 -5.02 20.69
C LEU A 293 -14.80 -3.73 21.27
N VAL A 294 -14.97 -2.60 20.60
CA VAL A 294 -14.57 -1.29 21.13
C VAL A 294 -15.29 -0.98 22.45
N LYS A 295 -16.61 -1.23 22.51
CA LYS A 295 -17.39 -1.07 23.75
C LYS A 295 -16.86 -1.99 24.86
N GLN A 296 -16.59 -3.27 24.55
CA GLN A 296 -16.03 -4.21 25.52
C GLN A 296 -14.70 -3.71 26.06
N PHE A 297 -13.83 -3.20 25.19
CA PHE A 297 -12.56 -2.60 25.61
C PHE A 297 -12.76 -1.44 26.58
N TYR A 298 -13.70 -0.53 26.32
CA TYR A 298 -14.02 0.56 27.26
C TYR A 298 -14.55 0.07 28.61
N GLN A 299 -15.25 -1.07 28.62
CA GLN A 299 -15.80 -1.65 29.85
C GLN A 299 -14.77 -2.43 30.68
N THR A 300 -13.87 -3.14 30.01
CA THR A 300 -12.93 -4.08 30.67
C THR A 300 -11.51 -3.55 30.75
N GLY A 301 -11.13 -2.62 29.86
CA GLY A 301 -9.76 -2.17 29.67
C GLY A 301 -8.87 -3.18 28.91
N GLU A 302 -9.45 -4.26 28.39
CA GLU A 302 -8.71 -5.33 27.73
C GLU A 302 -9.24 -5.60 26.31
N ALA A 303 -8.33 -5.68 25.33
CA ALA A 303 -8.59 -6.18 24.00
C ALA A 303 -8.01 -7.60 23.88
N ARG A 304 -8.87 -8.59 23.66
CA ARG A 304 -8.43 -9.99 23.48
C ARG A 304 -8.03 -10.21 22.03
N LEU A 305 -6.78 -10.55 21.75
CA LEU A 305 -6.27 -10.76 20.40
C LEU A 305 -7.13 -11.73 19.57
N ALA A 306 -7.65 -12.79 20.19
CA ALA A 306 -8.49 -13.78 19.52
C ALA A 306 -9.82 -13.23 18.94
N ASP A 307 -10.27 -12.05 19.39
CA ASP A 307 -11.48 -11.41 18.89
C ASP A 307 -11.22 -10.52 17.66
N TRP A 308 -9.95 -10.29 17.34
CA TRP A 308 -9.48 -9.42 16.25
C TRP A 308 -8.77 -10.23 15.16
N ASP A 309 -8.63 -9.66 13.97
CA ASP A 309 -7.95 -10.30 12.85
C ASP A 309 -6.41 -10.08 12.92
N VAL A 310 -5.87 -10.07 14.12
CA VAL A 310 -4.44 -10.01 14.37
C VAL A 310 -3.86 -11.41 14.17
N PRO A 311 -2.89 -11.60 13.27
CA PRO A 311 -2.25 -12.91 13.10
C PRO A 311 -1.60 -13.38 14.40
N GLU A 312 -1.70 -14.69 14.70
CA GLU A 312 -0.93 -15.29 15.77
C GLU A 312 0.56 -15.11 15.43
N THR A 313 1.26 -14.33 16.25
CA THR A 313 2.72 -14.26 16.16
C THR A 313 3.24 -15.61 16.64
N THR A 314 3.75 -16.41 15.72
CA THR A 314 4.58 -17.57 16.06
C THR A 314 5.88 -17.02 16.67
N ASP A 315 5.99 -17.12 18.01
CA ASP A 315 7.23 -16.88 18.75
C ASP A 315 8.36 -17.80 18.26
#